data_6533f5abd949915ccc286e0386c9a294
#
_entry.id   6533f5abd949915ccc286e0386c9a294
#
_cell.length_a   1.000
_cell.length_b   1.000
_cell.length_c   1.000
_cell.angle_alpha   90.00
_cell.angle_beta   90.00
_cell.angle_gamma   90.00
#
_symmetry.space_group_name_H-M   'P 1'
#
loop_
_entity.id
_entity.type
_entity.pdbx_description
1 polymer ?
#
loop_
_entity_poly.entity_id
_entity_poly.type
_entity_poly.pdbx_seq_one_letter_code
_entity_poly.pdbx_strand_id
1 'polypeptide(L)'
;MGVLCSLKSKSERALRLTSLMNDHWFLEDLIEHISSTFGPELLFIMMDIYIHLLLCLYIFIWENIVRKINVNNFMYANICIHICIVAANLIYLCYRCNATVKESRRIMFEMHHLRDVLYDDPICQAILKVFTLRVNSREVHITVLKLFNINLPLLCGSAGLMFTYFLVLVQFQIDGYKHASKELNISKIVKCEKWPCLSKD
;
A
#
# COMPACT_ATOMS: atom_id res chain seq x y z
N MET A 1 10.21 11.96 28.69
CA MET A 1 10.99 11.14 29.64
C MET A 1 11.65 11.93 30.76
N GLY A 2 12.33 13.06 30.51
CA GLY A 2 12.93 13.91 31.55
C GLY A 2 12.01 14.36 32.68
N VAL A 3 10.70 14.43 32.45
CA VAL A 3 9.69 14.86 33.41
C VAL A 3 9.47 13.82 34.55
N LEU A 4 9.51 12.54 34.23
CA LEU A 4 9.31 11.47 35.24
C LEU A 4 10.47 11.36 36.24
N CYS A 5 11.69 11.60 35.79
CA CYS A 5 12.88 11.60 36.66
C CYS A 5 12.97 12.83 37.59
N SER A 6 12.31 13.95 37.22
CA SER A 6 12.31 15.18 38.03
C SER A 6 11.26 15.20 39.14
N LEU A 7 10.32 14.24 39.19
CA LEU A 7 9.26 14.18 40.19
C LEU A 7 9.80 13.72 41.55
N LYS A 8 9.62 14.56 42.57
CA LYS A 8 10.13 14.34 43.94
C LYS A 8 9.42 13.23 44.70
N SER A 9 8.15 12.92 44.40
CA SER A 9 7.35 11.94 45.14
C SER A 9 7.16 10.63 44.32
N LYS A 10 7.42 9.49 45.00
CA LYS A 10 7.19 8.14 44.44
C LYS A 10 5.74 7.94 43.98
N SER A 11 4.77 8.46 44.77
CA SER A 11 3.34 8.41 44.46
C SER A 11 2.98 9.17 43.18
N GLU A 12 3.60 10.31 42.94
CA GLU A 12 3.35 11.13 41.76
C GLU A 12 3.90 10.46 40.49
N ARG A 13 5.05 9.78 40.57
CA ARG A 13 5.62 8.98 39.46
C ARG A 13 4.72 7.81 39.10
N ALA A 14 4.22 7.07 40.09
CA ALA A 14 3.31 5.95 39.88
C ALA A 14 2.00 6.40 39.22
N LEU A 15 1.44 7.53 39.68
CA LEU A 15 0.20 8.11 39.13
C LEU A 15 0.38 8.53 37.66
N ARG A 16 1.46 9.22 37.32
CA ARG A 16 1.77 9.59 35.94
C ARG A 16 2.02 8.39 35.04
N LEU A 17 2.71 7.38 35.55
CA LEU A 17 2.97 6.16 34.80
C LEU A 17 1.67 5.41 34.48
N THR A 18 0.74 5.35 35.45
CA THR A 18 -0.58 4.76 35.25
C THR A 18 -1.42 5.58 34.24
N SER A 19 -1.35 6.89 34.29
CA SER A 19 -2.02 7.74 33.28
C SER A 19 -1.48 7.49 31.88
N LEU A 20 -0.15 7.46 31.69
CA LEU A 20 0.46 7.15 30.39
C LEU A 20 0.09 5.74 29.89
N MET A 21 -0.01 4.78 30.79
CA MET A 21 -0.46 3.42 30.45
C MET A 21 -1.90 3.42 29.97
N ASN A 22 -2.80 4.16 30.63
CA ASN A 22 -4.20 4.28 30.23
C ASN A 22 -4.35 5.00 28.89
N ASP A 23 -3.60 6.07 28.68
CA ASP A 23 -3.59 6.81 27.41
C ASP A 23 -3.13 5.91 26.26
N HIS A 24 -2.09 5.09 26.49
CA HIS A 24 -1.63 4.13 25.49
C HIS A 24 -2.71 3.08 25.16
N TRP A 25 -3.40 2.55 26.17
CA TRP A 25 -4.47 1.59 25.98
C TRP A 25 -5.64 2.16 25.20
N PHE A 26 -6.00 3.40 25.52
CA PHE A 26 -7.04 4.11 24.78
C PHE A 26 -6.66 4.29 23.30
N LEU A 27 -5.40 4.64 23.00
CA LEU A 27 -4.91 4.76 21.62
C LEU A 27 -4.89 3.41 20.89
N GLU A 28 -4.52 2.34 21.57
CA GLU A 28 -4.54 0.97 21.03
C GLU A 28 -5.95 0.55 20.63
N ASP A 29 -6.91 0.70 21.54
CA ASP A 29 -8.30 0.39 21.29
C ASP A 29 -8.91 1.29 20.19
N LEU A 30 -8.51 2.56 20.13
CA LEU A 30 -8.91 3.49 19.08
C LEU A 30 -8.39 3.04 17.71
N ILE A 31 -7.12 2.64 17.60
CA ILE A 31 -6.54 2.14 16.34
C ILE A 31 -7.25 0.85 15.89
N GLU A 32 -7.54 -0.06 16.83
CA GLU A 32 -8.29 -1.28 16.52
C GLU A 32 -9.71 -0.97 16.04
N HIS A 33 -10.38 -0.03 16.70
CA HIS A 33 -11.72 0.41 16.30
C HIS A 33 -11.73 1.09 14.93
N ILE A 34 -10.79 1.99 14.66
CA ILE A 34 -10.61 2.63 13.35
C ILE A 34 -10.33 1.56 12.28
N SER A 35 -9.42 0.65 12.54
CA SER A 35 -9.06 -0.44 11.61
C SER A 35 -10.26 -1.35 11.31
N SER A 36 -11.10 -1.62 12.30
CA SER A 36 -12.31 -2.44 12.13
C SER A 36 -13.40 -1.69 11.37
N THR A 37 -13.62 -0.42 11.68
CA THR A 37 -14.70 0.40 11.09
C THR A 37 -14.38 0.79 9.65
N PHE A 38 -13.17 1.25 9.40
CA PHE A 38 -12.72 1.71 8.07
C PHE A 38 -12.04 0.63 7.24
N GLY A 39 -11.88 -0.59 7.77
CA GLY A 39 -11.27 -1.71 7.06
C GLY A 39 -11.91 -2.00 5.69
N PRO A 40 -13.24 -2.10 5.57
CA PRO A 40 -13.92 -2.30 4.30
C PRO A 40 -13.67 -1.16 3.31
N GLU A 41 -13.75 0.09 3.77
CA GLU A 41 -13.51 1.27 2.92
C GLU A 41 -12.06 1.30 2.42
N LEU A 42 -11.09 1.00 3.29
CA LEU A 42 -9.68 0.90 2.91
C LEU A 42 -9.46 -0.19 1.86
N LEU A 43 -10.16 -1.33 1.96
CA LEU A 43 -10.10 -2.38 0.94
C LEU A 43 -10.59 -1.87 -0.41
N PHE A 44 -11.75 -1.23 -0.44
CA PHE A 44 -12.31 -0.68 -1.68
C PHE A 44 -11.41 0.39 -2.29
N ILE A 45 -10.87 1.30 -1.48
CA ILE A 45 -9.92 2.33 -1.95
C ILE A 45 -8.67 1.68 -2.54
N MET A 46 -8.10 0.67 -1.88
CA MET A 46 -6.93 -0.03 -2.41
C MET A 46 -7.24 -0.76 -3.72
N MET A 47 -8.38 -1.44 -3.81
CA MET A 47 -8.82 -2.11 -5.04
C MET A 47 -9.02 -1.12 -6.17
N ASP A 48 -9.67 0.01 -5.90
CA ASP A 48 -9.88 1.10 -6.88
C ASP A 48 -8.55 1.64 -7.41
N ILE A 49 -7.60 1.94 -6.51
CA ILE A 49 -6.25 2.38 -6.87
C ILE A 49 -5.56 1.37 -7.78
N TYR A 50 -5.62 0.08 -7.47
CA TYR A 50 -5.00 -0.96 -8.28
C TYR A 50 -5.64 -1.12 -9.66
N ILE A 51 -6.98 -1.15 -9.73
CA ILE A 51 -7.70 -1.22 -10.99
C ILE A 51 -7.37 0.01 -11.86
N HIS A 52 -7.36 1.18 -11.27
CA HIS A 52 -7.07 2.43 -11.96
C HIS A 52 -5.65 2.46 -12.53
N LEU A 53 -4.68 2.00 -11.75
CA LEU A 53 -3.28 1.89 -12.18
C LEU A 53 -3.13 0.89 -13.34
N LEU A 54 -3.78 -0.29 -13.26
CA LEU A 54 -3.79 -1.27 -14.35
C LEU A 54 -4.40 -0.71 -15.63
N LEU A 55 -5.55 -0.03 -15.51
CA LEU A 55 -6.20 0.59 -16.68
C LEU A 55 -5.33 1.66 -17.31
N CYS A 56 -4.71 2.53 -16.52
CA CYS A 56 -3.81 3.56 -17.04
C CYS A 56 -2.60 2.95 -17.77
N LEU A 57 -1.99 1.92 -17.21
CA LEU A 57 -0.89 1.20 -17.85
C LEU A 57 -1.33 0.50 -19.14
N TYR A 58 -2.52 -0.12 -19.12
CA TYR A 58 -3.10 -0.76 -20.29
C TYR A 58 -3.34 0.25 -21.42
N ILE A 59 -3.98 1.38 -21.14
CA ILE A 59 -4.24 2.45 -22.11
C ILE A 59 -2.93 2.99 -22.69
N PHE A 60 -1.93 3.23 -21.82
CA PHE A 60 -0.62 3.70 -22.24
C PHE A 60 0.03 2.77 -23.28
N ILE A 61 -0.04 1.45 -23.07
CA ILE A 61 0.53 0.48 -24.01
C ILE A 61 -0.32 0.35 -25.26
N TRP A 62 -1.65 0.32 -25.12
CA TRP A 62 -2.53 0.25 -26.28
C TRP A 62 -2.27 1.37 -27.29
N GLU A 63 -2.17 2.59 -26.82
CA GLU A 63 -1.89 3.74 -27.67
C GLU A 63 -0.50 3.65 -28.32
N ASN A 64 0.52 3.20 -27.58
CA ASN A 64 1.89 3.13 -28.08
C ASN A 64 2.15 1.98 -29.07
N ILE A 65 1.60 0.78 -28.77
CA ILE A 65 1.93 -0.45 -29.54
C ILE A 65 0.93 -0.67 -30.67
N VAL A 66 -0.36 -0.48 -30.39
CA VAL A 66 -1.42 -0.89 -31.34
C VAL A 66 -1.79 0.23 -32.29
N ARG A 67 -2.03 1.42 -31.79
CA ARG A 67 -2.50 2.52 -32.63
C ARG A 67 -1.44 3.18 -33.48
N LYS A 68 -0.15 3.17 -33.08
CA LYS A 68 0.94 3.89 -33.77
C LYS A 68 0.56 5.30 -34.24
N ILE A 69 -0.48 5.87 -33.68
CA ILE A 69 -0.95 7.21 -33.98
C ILE A 69 0.01 8.17 -33.26
N ASN A 70 0.36 9.23 -33.93
CA ASN A 70 1.11 10.34 -33.34
C ASN A 70 0.20 11.02 -32.30
N VAL A 71 0.10 10.37 -31.12
CA VAL A 71 -0.74 10.87 -30.01
C VAL A 71 -0.10 12.14 -29.49
N ASN A 72 -0.95 13.12 -29.27
CA ASN A 72 -0.55 14.44 -28.81
C ASN A 72 0.28 14.29 -27.49
N ASN A 73 1.51 14.80 -27.46
CA ASN A 73 2.41 14.75 -26.28
C ASN A 73 1.72 15.14 -24.97
N PHE A 74 0.69 15.99 -25.05
CA PHE A 74 -0.12 16.42 -23.93
C PHE A 74 -0.94 15.28 -23.30
N MET A 75 -1.47 14.36 -24.10
CA MET A 75 -2.23 13.20 -23.60
C MET A 75 -1.32 12.23 -22.85
N TYR A 76 -0.11 11.97 -23.36
CA TYR A 76 0.88 11.15 -22.65
C TYR A 76 1.31 11.75 -21.33
N ALA A 77 1.59 13.05 -21.32
CA ALA A 77 1.96 13.75 -20.10
C ALA A 77 0.87 13.63 -19.04
N ASN A 78 -0.41 13.77 -19.42
CA ASN A 78 -1.53 13.64 -18.50
C ASN A 78 -1.66 12.24 -17.92
N ILE A 79 -1.52 11.18 -18.73
CA ILE A 79 -1.56 9.78 -18.26
C ILE A 79 -0.39 9.51 -17.31
N CYS A 80 0.82 9.94 -17.65
CA CYS A 80 1.99 9.76 -16.78
C CYS A 80 1.84 10.49 -15.45
N ILE A 81 1.35 11.72 -15.45
CA ILE A 81 1.09 12.50 -14.23
C ILE A 81 0.06 11.77 -13.37
N HIS A 82 -1.02 11.27 -13.96
CA HIS A 82 -2.06 10.56 -13.25
C HIS A 82 -1.53 9.27 -12.60
N ILE A 83 -0.74 8.47 -13.33
CA ILE A 83 -0.08 7.26 -12.79
C ILE A 83 0.81 7.62 -11.60
N CYS A 84 1.60 8.69 -11.71
CA CYS A 84 2.47 9.15 -10.63
C CYS A 84 1.69 9.57 -9.38
N ILE A 85 0.56 10.28 -9.54
CA ILE A 85 -0.28 10.71 -8.42
C ILE A 85 -0.89 9.50 -7.71
N VAL A 86 -1.45 8.55 -8.47
CA VAL A 86 -2.09 7.34 -7.92
C VAL A 86 -1.06 6.47 -7.18
N ALA A 87 0.12 6.25 -7.77
CA ALA A 87 1.20 5.51 -7.13
C ALA A 87 1.72 6.21 -5.86
N ALA A 88 1.87 7.53 -5.90
CA ALA A 88 2.31 8.32 -4.74
C ALA A 88 1.31 8.22 -3.57
N ASN A 89 0.01 8.25 -3.83
CA ASN A 89 -1.02 8.09 -2.81
C ASN A 89 -0.94 6.71 -2.13
N LEU A 90 -0.75 5.64 -2.89
CA LEU A 90 -0.60 4.29 -2.36
C LEU A 90 0.66 4.16 -1.49
N ILE A 91 1.79 4.66 -1.98
CA ILE A 91 3.06 4.67 -1.24
C ILE A 91 2.90 5.47 0.06
N TYR A 92 2.28 6.64 0.00
CA TYR A 92 2.04 7.50 1.15
C TYR A 92 1.17 6.80 2.21
N LEU A 93 0.08 6.14 1.80
CA LEU A 93 -0.79 5.37 2.69
C LEU A 93 0.01 4.27 3.42
N CYS A 94 0.71 3.42 2.67
CA CYS A 94 1.51 2.35 3.25
C CYS A 94 2.63 2.87 4.17
N TYR A 95 3.28 3.98 3.78
CA TYR A 95 4.31 4.62 4.59
C TYR A 95 3.75 5.14 5.92
N ARG A 96 2.60 5.82 5.90
CA ARG A 96 1.95 6.35 7.11
C ARG A 96 1.53 5.23 8.06
N CYS A 97 0.90 4.17 7.53
CA CYS A 97 0.54 3.00 8.33
C CYS A 97 1.77 2.33 8.96
N ASN A 98 2.82 2.13 8.18
CA ASN A 98 4.06 1.54 8.69
C ASN A 98 4.77 2.43 9.73
N ALA A 99 4.75 3.75 9.55
CA ALA A 99 5.30 4.70 10.51
C ALA A 99 4.57 4.65 11.85
N THR A 100 3.24 4.55 11.84
CA THR A 100 2.42 4.42 13.05
C THR A 100 2.75 3.14 13.83
N VAL A 101 2.86 2.00 13.13
CA VAL A 101 3.26 0.72 13.76
C VAL A 101 4.67 0.79 14.32
N LYS A 102 5.61 1.40 13.59
CA LYS A 102 6.99 1.56 14.05
C LYS A 102 7.08 2.43 15.30
N GLU A 103 6.30 3.50 15.38
CA GLU A 103 6.30 4.39 16.56
C GLU A 103 5.68 3.68 17.76
N SER A 104 4.64 2.86 17.57
CA SER A 104 4.10 2.00 18.64
C SER A 104 5.17 1.02 19.19
N ARG A 105 5.96 0.39 18.33
CA ARG A 105 7.06 -0.50 18.76
C ARG A 105 8.18 0.25 19.49
N ARG A 106 8.41 1.52 19.15
CA ARG A 106 9.40 2.34 19.84
C ARG A 106 9.06 2.55 21.31
N ILE A 107 7.76 2.66 21.64
CA ILE A 107 7.30 2.76 23.03
C ILE A 107 7.81 1.59 23.87
N MET A 108 7.82 0.37 23.32
CA MET A 108 8.33 -0.81 24.03
C MET A 108 9.81 -0.69 24.39
N PHE A 109 10.63 -0.18 23.48
CA PHE A 109 12.06 0.08 23.75
C PHE A 109 12.26 1.12 24.85
N GLU A 110 11.49 2.20 24.82
CA GLU A 110 11.53 3.25 25.83
C GLU A 110 11.08 2.75 27.21
N MET A 111 10.12 1.79 27.25
CA MET A 111 9.69 1.16 28.50
C MET A 111 10.77 0.29 29.15
N HIS A 112 11.55 -0.44 28.34
CA HIS A 112 12.69 -1.19 28.87
C HIS A 112 13.74 -0.26 29.49
N HIS A 113 14.04 0.85 28.85
CA HIS A 113 14.96 1.86 29.39
C HIS A 113 14.41 2.48 30.68
N LEU A 114 13.11 2.76 30.73
CA LEU A 114 12.48 3.33 31.93
C LEU A 114 12.51 2.36 33.11
N ARG A 115 12.41 1.07 32.86
CA ARG A 115 12.50 0.02 33.88
C ARG A 115 13.87 0.03 34.59
N ASP A 116 14.93 0.23 33.82
CA ASP A 116 16.28 0.26 34.35
C ASP A 116 16.54 1.54 35.19
N VAL A 117 15.95 2.66 34.78
CA VAL A 117 16.05 3.94 35.51
C VAL A 117 15.23 3.96 36.80
N LEU A 118 14.08 3.26 36.84
CA LEU A 118 13.18 3.21 38.01
C LEU A 118 13.41 1.98 38.89
N TYR A 119 14.61 1.42 38.89
CA TYR A 119 14.94 0.20 39.64
C TYR A 119 14.64 0.29 41.15
N ASP A 120 14.79 1.45 41.77
CA ASP A 120 14.60 1.68 43.21
C ASP A 120 13.14 1.79 43.65
N ASP A 121 12.17 1.76 42.75
CA ASP A 121 10.75 1.95 43.04
C ASP A 121 9.90 0.71 42.70
N PRO A 122 9.62 -0.16 43.69
CA PRO A 122 8.94 -1.43 43.43
C PRO A 122 7.53 -1.27 42.87
N ILE A 123 6.83 -0.16 43.19
CA ILE A 123 5.50 0.12 42.66
C ILE A 123 5.57 0.46 41.18
N CYS A 124 6.48 1.36 40.78
CA CYS A 124 6.69 1.70 39.40
C CYS A 124 7.17 0.50 38.56
N GLN A 125 8.00 -0.37 39.15
CA GLN A 125 8.43 -1.60 38.50
C GLN A 125 7.28 -2.58 38.24
N ALA A 126 6.36 -2.76 39.21
CA ALA A 126 5.19 -3.62 39.03
C ALA A 126 4.29 -3.09 37.88
N ILE A 127 4.04 -1.77 37.85
CA ILE A 127 3.24 -1.13 36.76
C ILE A 127 3.93 -1.32 35.42
N LEU A 128 5.24 -1.05 35.33
CA LEU A 128 6.01 -1.21 34.10
C LEU A 128 6.03 -2.66 33.60
N LYS A 129 6.12 -3.63 34.51
CA LYS A 129 6.08 -5.05 34.16
C LYS A 129 4.72 -5.42 33.53
N VAL A 130 3.63 -5.00 34.13
CA VAL A 130 2.27 -5.23 33.60
C VAL A 130 2.11 -4.55 32.24
N PHE A 131 2.58 -3.32 32.10
CA PHE A 131 2.54 -2.59 30.85
C PHE A 131 3.35 -3.26 29.76
N THR A 132 4.60 -3.64 30.04
CA THR A 132 5.48 -4.33 29.07
C THR A 132 4.87 -5.68 28.63
N LEU A 133 4.32 -6.44 29.55
CA LEU A 133 3.65 -7.70 29.22
C LEU A 133 2.48 -7.48 28.26
N ARG A 134 1.67 -6.46 28.49
CA ARG A 134 0.51 -6.15 27.64
C ARG A 134 0.93 -5.65 26.26
N VAL A 135 1.87 -4.71 26.19
CA VAL A 135 2.39 -4.20 24.89
C VAL A 135 3.02 -5.33 24.07
N ASN A 136 3.68 -6.29 24.73
CA ASN A 136 4.26 -7.46 24.05
C ASN A 136 3.20 -8.49 23.61
N SER A 137 2.08 -8.56 24.31
CA SER A 137 0.99 -9.50 23.98
C SER A 137 0.05 -8.98 22.88
N ARG A 138 -0.02 -7.67 22.69
CA ARG A 138 -0.85 -7.00 21.67
C ARG A 138 0.02 -6.15 20.78
N GLU A 139 0.45 -6.71 19.64
CA GLU A 139 1.08 -5.90 18.60
C GLU A 139 0.03 -5.05 17.87
N VAL A 140 0.28 -3.75 17.81
CA VAL A 140 -0.57 -2.82 17.06
C VAL A 140 -0.33 -3.04 15.57
N HIS A 141 -1.38 -3.45 14.87
CA HIS A 141 -1.39 -3.61 13.42
C HIS A 141 -2.58 -2.88 12.82
N ILE A 142 -2.33 -2.14 11.74
CA ILE A 142 -3.40 -1.58 10.92
C ILE A 142 -3.76 -2.63 9.88
N THR A 143 -4.89 -3.29 10.08
CA THR A 143 -5.35 -4.39 9.24
C THR A 143 -6.54 -3.96 8.38
N VAL A 144 -6.62 -4.52 7.18
CA VAL A 144 -7.79 -4.41 6.33
C VAL A 144 -8.62 -5.66 6.53
N LEU A 145 -9.80 -5.51 7.12
CA LEU A 145 -10.73 -6.62 7.43
C LEU A 145 -10.09 -7.79 8.20
N LYS A 146 -9.00 -7.57 8.94
CA LYS A 146 -8.18 -8.62 9.57
C LYS A 146 -7.58 -9.64 8.57
N LEU A 147 -7.62 -9.36 7.25
CA LEU A 147 -7.08 -10.22 6.21
C LEU A 147 -5.59 -9.99 5.99
N PHE A 148 -5.18 -8.75 5.94
CA PHE A 148 -3.77 -8.39 5.75
C PHE A 148 -3.43 -7.05 6.43
N ASN A 149 -2.15 -6.90 6.77
CA ASN A 149 -1.61 -5.68 7.35
C ASN A 149 -1.22 -4.70 6.25
N ILE A 150 -1.60 -3.43 6.40
CA ILE A 150 -1.13 -2.36 5.49
C ILE A 150 0.30 -2.00 5.87
N ASN A 151 1.25 -2.53 5.10
CA ASN A 151 2.68 -2.31 5.33
C ASN A 151 3.45 -2.25 4.01
N LEU A 152 4.75 -1.90 4.08
CA LEU A 152 5.63 -1.86 2.90
C LEU A 152 5.78 -3.22 2.18
N PRO A 153 5.89 -4.37 2.86
CA PRO A 153 5.88 -5.67 2.20
C PRO A 153 4.63 -5.94 1.37
N LEU A 154 3.45 -5.52 1.84
CA LEU A 154 2.21 -5.62 1.05
C LEU A 154 2.32 -4.81 -0.25
N LEU A 155 2.87 -3.59 -0.17
CA LEU A 155 3.09 -2.75 -1.35
C LEU A 155 4.00 -3.44 -2.38
N CYS A 156 5.12 -4.00 -1.94
CA CYS A 156 6.04 -4.71 -2.83
C CYS A 156 5.41 -5.96 -3.46
N GLY A 157 4.67 -6.75 -2.66
CA GLY A 157 3.98 -7.94 -3.14
C GLY A 157 2.89 -7.62 -4.15
N SER A 158 2.08 -6.60 -3.87
CA SER A 158 1.02 -6.15 -4.78
C SER A 158 1.58 -5.54 -6.07
N ALA A 159 2.66 -4.78 -6.01
CA ALA A 159 3.34 -4.27 -7.19
C ALA A 159 3.87 -5.41 -8.10
N GLY A 160 4.43 -6.47 -7.51
CA GLY A 160 4.85 -7.66 -8.24
C GLY A 160 3.69 -8.37 -8.95
N LEU A 161 2.56 -8.55 -8.26
CA LEU A 161 1.35 -9.12 -8.86
C LEU A 161 0.83 -8.24 -10.00
N MET A 162 0.74 -6.93 -9.80
CA MET A 162 0.31 -5.99 -10.84
C MET A 162 1.21 -6.07 -12.07
N PHE A 163 2.52 -6.11 -11.88
CA PHE A 163 3.46 -6.25 -13.00
C PHE A 163 3.25 -7.55 -13.76
N THR A 164 2.99 -8.65 -13.07
CA THR A 164 2.70 -9.94 -13.71
C THR A 164 1.41 -9.88 -14.54
N TYR A 165 0.31 -9.37 -13.97
CA TYR A 165 -0.94 -9.19 -14.71
C TYR A 165 -0.78 -8.27 -15.91
N PHE A 166 -0.02 -7.21 -15.75
CA PHE A 166 0.29 -6.29 -16.82
C PHE A 166 1.02 -6.98 -17.97
N LEU A 167 2.06 -7.79 -17.71
CA LEU A 167 2.76 -8.54 -18.74
C LEU A 167 1.84 -9.49 -19.48
N VAL A 168 0.96 -10.19 -18.78
CA VAL A 168 -0.03 -11.09 -19.38
C VAL A 168 -0.98 -10.34 -20.30
N LEU A 169 -1.50 -9.18 -19.87
CA LEU A 169 -2.36 -8.35 -20.72
C LEU A 169 -1.64 -7.88 -21.99
N VAL A 170 -0.38 -7.48 -21.87
CA VAL A 170 0.44 -7.07 -23.02
C VAL A 170 0.65 -8.22 -23.99
N GLN A 171 0.94 -9.44 -23.49
CA GLN A 171 1.11 -10.63 -24.32
C GLN A 171 -0.16 -10.93 -25.11
N PHE A 172 -1.32 -10.95 -24.47
CA PHE A 172 -2.60 -11.17 -25.15
C PHE A 172 -2.86 -10.12 -26.23
N GLN A 173 -2.54 -8.87 -25.98
CA GLN A 173 -2.70 -7.79 -26.96
C GLN A 173 -1.80 -7.96 -28.18
N ILE A 174 -0.54 -8.28 -27.97
CA ILE A 174 0.43 -8.49 -29.07
C ILE A 174 0.01 -9.69 -29.93
N ASP A 175 -0.42 -10.77 -29.30
CA ASP A 175 -0.84 -11.97 -30.03
C ASP A 175 -2.16 -11.73 -30.79
N GLY A 176 -3.13 -11.07 -30.18
CA GLY A 176 -4.37 -10.66 -30.87
C GLY A 176 -4.09 -9.77 -32.10
N TYR A 177 -3.17 -8.82 -31.97
CA TYR A 177 -2.78 -7.94 -33.08
C TYR A 177 -2.07 -8.75 -34.22
N LYS A 178 -1.21 -9.69 -33.89
CA LYS A 178 -0.55 -10.55 -34.88
C LYS A 178 -1.56 -11.43 -35.64
N HIS A 179 -2.54 -11.99 -34.94
CA HIS A 179 -3.61 -12.78 -35.57
C HIS A 179 -4.45 -11.93 -36.51
N ALA A 180 -4.93 -10.78 -36.07
CA ALA A 180 -5.72 -9.87 -36.90
C ALA A 180 -4.95 -9.37 -38.14
N SER A 181 -3.65 -9.11 -38.01
CA SER A 181 -2.82 -8.68 -39.15
C SER A 181 -2.57 -9.81 -40.17
N LYS A 182 -2.46 -11.06 -39.70
CA LYS A 182 -2.37 -12.24 -40.59
C LYS A 182 -3.66 -12.47 -41.37
N GLU A 183 -4.80 -12.39 -40.72
CA GLU A 183 -6.09 -12.54 -41.42
C GLU A 183 -6.32 -11.45 -42.47
N LEU A 184 -5.94 -10.20 -42.15
CA LEU A 184 -6.03 -9.10 -43.10
C LEU A 184 -5.12 -9.29 -44.33
N ASN A 185 -3.91 -9.81 -44.12
CA ASN A 185 -3.00 -10.12 -45.22
C ASN A 185 -3.51 -11.28 -46.09
N ILE A 186 -4.02 -12.35 -45.47
CA ILE A 186 -4.62 -13.48 -46.18
C ILE A 186 -5.83 -13.01 -46.99
N SER A 187 -6.70 -12.18 -46.43
CA SER A 187 -7.86 -11.65 -47.15
C SER A 187 -7.48 -10.76 -48.34
N LYS A 188 -6.38 -10.01 -48.23
CA LYS A 188 -5.85 -9.22 -49.38
C LYS A 188 -5.29 -10.10 -50.47
N ILE A 189 -4.55 -11.17 -50.13
CA ILE A 189 -3.99 -12.11 -51.09
C ILE A 189 -5.13 -12.84 -51.85
N VAL A 190 -6.13 -13.35 -51.13
CA VAL A 190 -7.29 -14.03 -51.74
C VAL A 190 -8.08 -13.09 -52.64
N LYS A 191 -8.14 -11.78 -52.31
CA LYS A 191 -8.82 -10.79 -53.13
C LYS A 191 -8.06 -10.45 -54.40
N CYS A 192 -6.72 -10.46 -54.37
CA CYS A 192 -5.88 -10.26 -55.56
C CYS A 192 -5.88 -11.48 -56.49
N GLU A 193 -6.04 -12.69 -55.95
CA GLU A 193 -6.07 -13.94 -56.73
C GLU A 193 -7.45 -14.13 -57.45
N LYS A 194 -8.51 -13.57 -56.92
CA LYS A 194 -9.87 -13.65 -57.46
C LYS A 194 -10.18 -12.64 -58.58
N TRP A 195 -9.32 -11.60 -58.72
CA TRP A 195 -9.42 -10.60 -59.80
C TRP A 195 -8.04 -10.39 -60.39
N PRO A 196 -7.62 -11.19 -61.41
CA PRO A 196 -6.44 -10.86 -62.18
C PRO A 196 -6.65 -9.48 -62.79
N CYS A 197 -5.75 -8.56 -62.49
CA CYS A 197 -5.75 -7.23 -63.08
C CYS A 197 -5.82 -7.40 -64.61
N LEU A 198 -6.94 -7.08 -65.21
CA LEU A 198 -7.03 -6.86 -66.63
C LEU A 198 -6.06 -5.74 -66.97
N SER A 199 -4.89 -6.07 -67.54
CA SER A 199 -4.00 -5.15 -68.16
C SER A 199 -4.77 -4.41 -69.24
N LYS A 200 -4.96 -3.12 -69.07
CA LYS A 200 -5.36 -2.23 -70.16
C LYS A 200 -4.15 -2.08 -71.05
N ASP A 201 -4.21 -2.70 -72.21
CA ASP A 201 -3.49 -2.26 -73.37
C ASP A 201 -4.08 -0.92 -73.87
#